data_2b02334c2ac0cb69eba42a3993c07826
#
_entry.id   2b02334c2ac0cb69eba42a3993c07826
#
_cell.length_a   1.000
_cell.length_b   1.000
_cell.length_c   1.000
_cell.angle_alpha   90.00
_cell.angle_beta   90.00
_cell.angle_gamma   90.00
#
_symmetry.space_group_name_H-M   'P 1'
#
loop_
_entity.id
_entity.type
_entity.pdbx_description
1 polymer ?
#
loop_
_entity_poly.entity_id
_entity_poly.type
_entity_poly.pdbx_seq_one_letter_code
_entity_poly.pdbx_strand_id
1 'polypeptide(L)'
;MNRAIVLTNGILQTSDAKTAHGLIRGTERFDICGIIDGPATAGQDAGELLDGQHRNIPIFASLENALLSLEAVDYLIIGIATVGGVLPVAMLEILKKGIQSGLSIVNGLHDYLQERPDLVALAAEHGVQLIDIRKPKNRAQLSFWSGDIFRVQVPIIAVLGMDCAMGKRTTARMIRQASAQAGIKAEMIYTGQTGWLQGGQHGFIFDSTLNDFVSGELEKAIVTCYDETQPDLILLEGQSALRNPSGPCGSEFFISGQAKYTVLLCAPKRKYYENEEHWGEIPSIESEIELISKLGSQVIAVALHTEACSREEAFAYQKSYQDRVKIPVLLPLEEGVEPIFPVLRALLNA
;
A
#
# COMPACT_ATOMS: atom_id res chain seq x y z
N MET A 1 -6.85 2.67 -20.73
CA MET A 1 -6.81 2.62 -19.25
C MET A 1 -7.99 3.47 -18.76
N ASN A 2 -8.70 3.08 -17.71
CA ASN A 2 -9.83 3.84 -17.19
C ASN A 2 -9.34 5.16 -16.58
N ARG A 3 -9.93 6.28 -16.96
CA ARG A 3 -9.53 7.61 -16.47
C ARG A 3 -10.17 7.92 -15.12
N ALA A 4 -9.39 8.39 -14.18
CA ALA A 4 -9.86 8.60 -12.82
C ALA A 4 -9.38 9.93 -12.22
N ILE A 5 -10.25 10.53 -11.41
CA ILE A 5 -9.92 11.65 -10.52
C ILE A 5 -9.86 11.12 -9.09
N VAL A 6 -8.92 11.62 -8.29
CA VAL A 6 -8.80 11.23 -6.88
C VAL A 6 -9.26 12.35 -5.96
N LEU A 7 -10.13 12.04 -5.00
CA LEU A 7 -10.68 12.99 -4.03
C LEU A 7 -9.93 12.92 -2.70
N THR A 8 -9.32 14.03 -2.30
CA THR A 8 -8.63 14.19 -1.00
C THR A 8 -9.27 15.24 -0.11
N ASN A 9 -10.02 16.20 -0.71
CA ASN A 9 -10.84 17.18 0.00
C ASN A 9 -10.07 18.00 1.05
N GLY A 10 -8.91 18.55 0.68
CA GLY A 10 -8.12 19.47 1.49
C GLY A 10 -7.05 18.82 2.37
N ILE A 11 -6.88 17.50 2.31
CA ILE A 11 -5.90 16.80 3.14
C ILE A 11 -4.77 16.11 2.36
N LEU A 12 -4.59 16.48 1.08
CA LEU A 12 -3.58 15.86 0.22
C LEU A 12 -2.18 15.80 0.84
N GLN A 13 -1.78 16.81 1.61
CA GLN A 13 -0.45 16.89 2.22
C GLN A 13 -0.34 16.17 3.57
N THR A 14 -1.38 15.48 4.02
CA THR A 14 -1.39 14.77 5.31
C THR A 14 -1.16 13.26 5.12
N SER A 15 -0.80 12.56 6.20
CA SER A 15 -0.67 11.10 6.23
C SER A 15 -1.97 10.36 5.88
N ASP A 16 -3.13 11.00 6.08
CA ASP A 16 -4.43 10.42 5.76
C ASP A 16 -4.69 10.33 4.25
N ALA A 17 -3.93 11.07 3.43
CA ALA A 17 -4.00 10.95 1.97
C ALA A 17 -3.08 9.85 1.38
N LYS A 18 -2.61 8.89 2.19
CA LYS A 18 -1.69 7.82 1.75
C LYS A 18 -2.17 7.01 0.54
N THR A 19 -3.49 6.90 0.32
CA THR A 19 -4.06 6.26 -0.88
C THR A 19 -3.80 7.13 -2.12
N ALA A 20 -4.10 8.43 -2.05
CA ALA A 20 -3.79 9.38 -3.12
C ALA A 20 -2.28 9.44 -3.39
N HIS A 21 -1.43 9.51 -2.35
CA HIS A 21 0.03 9.47 -2.50
C HIS A 21 0.51 8.25 -3.28
N GLY A 22 -0.09 7.07 -3.01
CA GLY A 22 0.21 5.86 -3.76
C GLY A 22 -0.15 5.99 -5.24
N LEU A 23 -1.33 6.50 -5.55
CA LEU A 23 -1.83 6.67 -6.92
C LEU A 23 -1.05 7.73 -7.70
N ILE A 24 -0.68 8.84 -7.06
CA ILE A 24 0.17 9.89 -7.65
C ILE A 24 1.54 9.33 -8.05
N ARG A 25 2.15 8.45 -7.22
CA ARG A 25 3.42 7.78 -7.55
C ARG A 25 3.31 6.73 -8.65
N GLY A 26 2.10 6.31 -9.00
CA GLY A 26 1.84 5.43 -10.14
C GLY A 26 0.87 4.30 -9.85
N THR A 27 0.12 3.97 -10.88
CA THR A 27 -0.83 2.86 -10.92
C THR A 27 -0.90 2.29 -12.35
N GLU A 28 -1.04 0.99 -12.45
CA GLU A 28 -1.27 0.28 -13.72
C GLU A 28 -2.78 0.03 -13.96
N ARG A 29 -3.66 0.37 -13.01
CA ARG A 29 -5.11 0.16 -13.10
C ARG A 29 -5.86 1.36 -13.68
N PHE A 30 -5.41 2.57 -13.33
CA PHE A 30 -6.08 3.83 -13.69
C PHE A 30 -5.10 4.81 -14.34
N ASP A 31 -5.63 5.64 -15.22
CA ASP A 31 -5.01 6.87 -15.69
C ASP A 31 -5.47 8.00 -14.76
N ILE A 32 -4.61 8.42 -13.82
CA ILE A 32 -4.94 9.49 -12.87
C ILE A 32 -4.81 10.83 -13.58
N CYS A 33 -5.94 11.42 -13.96
CA CYS A 33 -5.99 12.66 -14.71
C CYS A 33 -6.15 13.92 -13.84
N GLY A 34 -6.31 13.78 -12.53
CA GLY A 34 -6.37 14.92 -11.61
C GLY A 34 -6.68 14.54 -10.17
N ILE A 35 -6.44 15.50 -9.26
CA ILE A 35 -6.77 15.41 -7.85
C ILE A 35 -7.77 16.50 -7.50
N ILE A 36 -8.81 16.18 -6.72
CA ILE A 36 -9.70 17.16 -6.11
C ILE A 36 -9.25 17.31 -4.66
N ASP A 37 -8.62 18.44 -4.35
CA ASP A 37 -8.15 18.69 -2.98
C ASP A 37 -8.79 19.95 -2.38
N GLY A 38 -8.67 21.09 -3.02
CA GLY A 38 -9.26 22.32 -2.55
C GLY A 38 -8.57 23.57 -3.09
N PRO A 39 -9.06 24.77 -2.74
CA PRO A 39 -8.52 26.02 -3.30
C PRO A 39 -7.05 26.28 -2.96
N ALA A 40 -6.56 25.78 -1.82
CA ALA A 40 -5.20 26.06 -1.34
C ALA A 40 -4.12 25.40 -2.23
N THR A 41 -4.41 24.29 -2.83
CA THR A 41 -3.48 23.49 -3.66
C THR A 41 -3.83 23.52 -5.14
N ALA A 42 -4.98 24.10 -5.51
CA ALA A 42 -5.46 24.14 -6.88
C ALA A 42 -4.48 24.82 -7.83
N GLY A 43 -4.34 24.27 -9.04
CA GLY A 43 -3.45 24.76 -10.10
C GLY A 43 -2.00 24.26 -9.97
N GLN A 44 -1.65 23.53 -8.92
CA GLN A 44 -0.35 22.88 -8.75
C GLN A 44 -0.35 21.48 -9.39
N ASP A 45 0.84 20.93 -9.63
CA ASP A 45 1.01 19.51 -9.96
C ASP A 45 1.08 18.68 -8.68
N ALA A 46 0.29 17.60 -8.64
CA ALA A 46 0.20 16.75 -7.45
C ALA A 46 1.52 16.02 -7.13
N GLY A 47 2.32 15.70 -8.14
CA GLY A 47 3.62 15.10 -7.95
C GLY A 47 4.63 16.07 -7.38
N GLU A 48 4.69 17.31 -7.91
CA GLU A 48 5.54 18.36 -7.37
C GLU A 48 5.21 18.67 -5.92
N LEU A 49 3.92 18.74 -5.60
CA LEU A 49 3.46 18.96 -4.22
C LEU A 49 3.82 17.81 -3.28
N LEU A 50 3.80 16.56 -3.78
CA LEU A 50 4.02 15.36 -2.98
C LEU A 50 5.50 15.10 -2.67
N ASP A 51 6.36 15.15 -3.70
CA ASP A 51 7.77 14.76 -3.60
C ASP A 51 8.70 15.50 -4.58
N GLY A 52 8.26 16.63 -5.13
CA GLY A 52 9.04 17.49 -6.03
C GLY A 52 9.20 16.96 -7.46
N GLN A 53 8.51 15.88 -7.83
CA GLN A 53 8.58 15.30 -9.17
C GLN A 53 7.33 15.67 -9.98
N HIS A 54 7.50 16.37 -11.08
CA HIS A 54 6.41 16.70 -11.99
C HIS A 54 5.82 15.44 -12.64
N ARG A 55 4.47 15.29 -12.56
CA ARG A 55 3.76 14.09 -13.08
C ARG A 55 2.62 14.41 -14.04
N ASN A 56 2.39 15.66 -14.36
CA ASN A 56 1.26 16.14 -15.17
C ASN A 56 -0.11 15.72 -14.58
N ILE A 57 -0.24 15.73 -13.24
CA ILE A 57 -1.47 15.45 -12.51
C ILE A 57 -1.95 16.76 -11.88
N PRO A 58 -2.85 17.51 -12.53
CA PRO A 58 -3.32 18.79 -11.99
C PRO A 58 -4.17 18.61 -10.74
N ILE A 59 -4.10 19.59 -9.84
CA ILE A 59 -4.95 19.68 -8.66
C ILE A 59 -6.06 20.68 -8.93
N PHE A 60 -7.31 20.28 -8.65
CA PHE A 60 -8.52 21.08 -8.82
C PHE A 60 -9.10 21.50 -7.48
N ALA A 61 -9.72 22.68 -7.43
CA ALA A 61 -10.40 23.20 -6.26
C ALA A 61 -11.71 22.44 -5.96
N SER A 62 -12.38 21.92 -6.99
CA SER A 62 -13.66 21.20 -6.86
C SER A 62 -13.86 20.19 -8.00
N LEU A 63 -14.86 19.31 -7.83
CA LEU A 63 -15.26 18.36 -8.86
C LEU A 63 -15.71 19.08 -10.13
N GLU A 64 -16.47 20.17 -10.01
CA GLU A 64 -16.96 20.94 -11.14
C GLU A 64 -15.80 21.52 -11.98
N ASN A 65 -14.78 22.07 -11.30
CA ASN A 65 -13.58 22.57 -12.00
C ASN A 65 -12.85 21.45 -12.75
N ALA A 66 -12.74 20.27 -12.14
CA ALA A 66 -12.10 19.12 -12.76
C ALA A 66 -12.88 18.67 -14.02
N LEU A 67 -14.20 18.51 -13.92
CA LEU A 67 -15.04 18.06 -15.04
C LEU A 67 -15.12 19.07 -16.19
N LEU A 68 -14.95 20.37 -15.91
CA LEU A 68 -14.88 21.40 -16.96
C LEU A 68 -13.54 21.38 -17.70
N SER A 69 -12.48 20.90 -17.06
CA SER A 69 -11.11 20.96 -17.59
C SER A 69 -10.65 19.65 -18.20
N LEU A 70 -11.24 18.53 -17.81
CA LEU A 70 -10.84 17.19 -18.22
C LEU A 70 -11.82 16.60 -19.23
N GLU A 71 -11.27 16.01 -20.27
CA GLU A 71 -12.06 15.19 -21.20
C GLU A 71 -12.30 13.80 -20.59
N ALA A 72 -13.52 13.26 -20.75
CA ALA A 72 -13.91 11.90 -20.40
C ALA A 72 -13.25 11.33 -19.14
N VAL A 73 -13.95 11.35 -18.01
CA VAL A 73 -13.55 10.73 -16.76
C VAL A 73 -14.52 9.62 -16.42
N ASP A 74 -14.02 8.45 -16.03
CA ASP A 74 -14.82 7.26 -15.75
C ASP A 74 -15.07 7.05 -14.26
N TYR A 75 -14.06 7.43 -13.43
CA TYR A 75 -14.03 7.10 -11.99
C TYR A 75 -13.71 8.30 -11.12
N LEU A 76 -14.35 8.36 -9.95
CA LEU A 76 -13.97 9.18 -8.82
C LEU A 76 -13.49 8.24 -7.68
N ILE A 77 -12.21 8.35 -7.32
CA ILE A 77 -11.57 7.49 -6.32
C ILE A 77 -11.46 8.26 -5.00
N ILE A 78 -11.92 7.68 -3.90
CA ILE A 78 -11.69 8.24 -2.55
C ILE A 78 -10.22 8.01 -2.19
N GLY A 79 -9.43 9.09 -2.17
CA GLY A 79 -7.98 9.08 -2.03
C GLY A 79 -7.46 9.11 -0.59
N ILE A 80 -8.36 9.03 0.40
CA ILE A 80 -8.02 9.15 1.82
C ILE A 80 -8.13 7.80 2.54
N ALA A 81 -7.52 7.74 3.71
CA ALA A 81 -7.56 6.60 4.62
C ALA A 81 -7.62 7.11 6.05
N THR A 82 -8.80 7.54 6.46
CA THR A 82 -9.10 8.09 7.78
C THR A 82 -9.00 7.05 8.89
N VAL A 83 -8.80 7.50 10.12
CA VAL A 83 -8.88 6.64 11.31
C VAL A 83 -10.25 5.93 11.35
N GLY A 84 -10.23 4.61 11.55
CA GLY A 84 -11.44 3.79 11.51
C GLY A 84 -12.08 3.63 10.13
N GLY A 85 -11.51 4.22 9.06
CA GLY A 85 -12.02 4.12 7.70
C GLY A 85 -13.39 4.76 7.47
N VAL A 86 -13.72 5.80 8.25
CA VAL A 86 -15.01 6.51 8.17
C VAL A 86 -15.00 7.52 7.03
N LEU A 87 -16.09 7.56 6.26
CA LEU A 87 -16.28 8.55 5.19
C LEU A 87 -16.68 9.91 5.79
N PRO A 88 -15.90 10.99 5.56
CA PRO A 88 -16.26 12.32 6.01
C PRO A 88 -17.57 12.81 5.37
N VAL A 89 -18.47 13.36 6.20
CA VAL A 89 -19.80 13.82 5.75
C VAL A 89 -19.70 14.84 4.60
N ALA A 90 -18.68 15.70 4.64
CA ALA A 90 -18.44 16.71 3.61
C ALA A 90 -18.17 16.09 2.20
N MET A 91 -17.70 14.85 2.14
CA MET A 91 -17.48 14.16 0.85
C MET A 91 -18.74 13.61 0.23
N LEU A 92 -19.81 13.34 1.02
CA LEU A 92 -21.03 12.72 0.50
C LEU A 92 -21.66 13.49 -0.66
N GLU A 93 -21.73 14.82 -0.55
CA GLU A 93 -22.30 15.66 -1.60
C GLU A 93 -21.43 15.67 -2.85
N ILE A 94 -20.11 15.58 -2.72
CA ILE A 94 -19.17 15.47 -3.85
C ILE A 94 -19.36 14.12 -4.55
N LEU A 95 -19.53 13.03 -3.78
CA LEU A 95 -19.78 11.70 -4.34
C LEU A 95 -21.12 11.65 -5.10
N LYS A 96 -22.20 12.23 -4.53
CA LYS A 96 -23.51 12.33 -5.22
C LYS A 96 -23.40 13.08 -6.55
N LYS A 97 -22.71 14.22 -6.55
CA LYS A 97 -22.45 14.98 -7.79
C LYS A 97 -21.61 14.17 -8.80
N GLY A 98 -20.61 13.42 -8.32
CA GLY A 98 -19.83 12.51 -9.17
C GLY A 98 -20.71 11.46 -9.85
N ILE A 99 -21.58 10.78 -9.08
CA ILE A 99 -22.55 9.81 -9.59
C ILE A 99 -23.48 10.46 -10.65
N GLN A 100 -24.04 11.63 -10.34
CA GLN A 100 -24.91 12.40 -11.25
C GLN A 100 -24.19 12.82 -12.54
N SER A 101 -22.87 12.98 -12.47
CA SER A 101 -22.03 13.29 -13.63
C SER A 101 -21.56 12.03 -14.40
N GLY A 102 -22.07 10.84 -14.05
CA GLY A 102 -21.74 9.60 -14.73
C GLY A 102 -20.43 8.94 -14.27
N LEU A 103 -19.89 9.30 -13.09
CA LEU A 103 -18.67 8.71 -12.57
C LEU A 103 -18.99 7.50 -11.67
N SER A 104 -18.32 6.39 -11.90
CA SER A 104 -18.27 5.28 -10.95
C SER A 104 -17.42 5.65 -9.74
N ILE A 105 -17.83 5.26 -8.54
CA ILE A 105 -17.11 5.61 -7.29
C ILE A 105 -16.29 4.42 -6.82
N VAL A 106 -15.01 4.66 -6.53
CA VAL A 106 -14.11 3.65 -5.93
C VAL A 106 -13.77 4.07 -4.51
N ASN A 107 -14.15 3.22 -3.56
CA ASN A 107 -14.03 3.47 -2.13
C ASN A 107 -13.09 2.45 -1.48
N GLY A 108 -12.07 2.97 -0.80
CA GLY A 108 -11.13 2.18 0.00
C GLY A 108 -11.32 2.31 1.52
N LEU A 109 -12.42 2.90 1.98
CA LEU A 109 -12.76 3.05 3.41
C LEU A 109 -13.55 1.84 3.92
N HIS A 110 -13.75 1.75 5.24
CA HIS A 110 -14.60 0.73 5.88
C HIS A 110 -16.09 1.12 5.92
N ASP A 111 -16.41 2.38 5.62
CA ASP A 111 -17.80 2.87 5.48
C ASP A 111 -18.26 2.58 4.05
N TYR A 112 -19.02 1.48 3.86
CA TYR A 112 -19.36 0.97 2.54
C TYR A 112 -20.47 1.78 1.87
N LEU A 113 -20.19 2.26 0.65
CA LEU A 113 -21.16 3.02 -0.15
C LEU A 113 -22.33 2.13 -0.61
N GLN A 114 -22.09 0.84 -0.82
CA GLN A 114 -23.12 -0.14 -1.20
C GLN A 114 -24.13 -0.44 -0.08
N GLU A 115 -23.87 0.00 1.15
CA GLU A 115 -24.79 -0.12 2.28
C GLU A 115 -25.63 1.15 2.50
N ARG A 116 -25.47 2.16 1.63
CA ARG A 116 -26.23 3.41 1.64
C ARG A 116 -27.31 3.40 0.56
N PRO A 117 -28.61 3.20 0.91
CA PRO A 117 -29.67 3.03 -0.07
C PRO A 117 -29.82 4.22 -1.03
N ASP A 118 -29.58 5.45 -0.55
CA ASP A 118 -29.63 6.67 -1.35
C ASP A 118 -28.55 6.70 -2.42
N LEU A 119 -27.32 6.28 -2.13
CA LEU A 119 -26.24 6.21 -3.11
C LEU A 119 -26.43 5.05 -4.08
N VAL A 120 -26.94 3.91 -3.61
CA VAL A 120 -27.23 2.75 -4.46
C VAL A 120 -28.31 3.08 -5.47
N ALA A 121 -29.41 3.73 -5.05
CA ALA A 121 -30.48 4.16 -5.94
C ALA A 121 -29.97 5.16 -6.97
N LEU A 122 -29.19 6.16 -6.55
CA LEU A 122 -28.62 7.18 -7.42
C LEU A 122 -27.64 6.56 -8.45
N ALA A 123 -26.80 5.64 -8.02
CA ALA A 123 -25.86 4.95 -8.91
C ALA A 123 -26.58 4.11 -9.97
N ALA A 124 -27.66 3.42 -9.58
CA ALA A 124 -28.49 2.65 -10.50
C ALA A 124 -29.20 3.56 -11.53
N GLU A 125 -29.71 4.72 -11.12
CA GLU A 125 -30.35 5.71 -11.96
C GLU A 125 -29.38 6.24 -13.06
N HIS A 126 -28.12 6.48 -12.67
CA HIS A 126 -27.08 7.02 -13.57
C HIS A 126 -26.24 5.93 -14.27
N GLY A 127 -26.52 4.64 -14.03
CA GLY A 127 -25.83 3.53 -14.69
C GLY A 127 -24.34 3.39 -14.31
N VAL A 128 -23.95 3.86 -13.12
CA VAL A 128 -22.57 3.81 -12.62
C VAL A 128 -22.40 2.79 -11.48
N GLN A 129 -21.16 2.47 -11.15
CA GLN A 129 -20.83 1.47 -10.14
C GLN A 129 -20.35 2.12 -8.84
N LEU A 130 -20.71 1.49 -7.71
CA LEU A 130 -20.10 1.73 -6.40
C LEU A 130 -19.17 0.54 -6.11
N ILE A 131 -17.86 0.79 -5.99
CA ILE A 131 -16.84 -0.24 -5.80
C ILE A 131 -16.22 -0.05 -4.40
N ASP A 132 -16.68 -0.87 -3.46
CA ASP A 132 -16.13 -0.90 -2.09
C ASP A 132 -15.04 -1.97 -2.02
N ILE A 133 -13.77 -1.57 -2.11
CA ILE A 133 -12.62 -2.49 -2.18
C ILE A 133 -12.50 -3.30 -0.89
N ARG A 134 -12.80 -2.68 0.26
CA ARG A 134 -12.71 -3.31 1.58
C ARG A 134 -13.96 -4.09 1.99
N LYS A 135 -14.98 -4.17 1.13
CA LYS A 135 -16.16 -4.97 1.46
C LYS A 135 -15.75 -6.44 1.59
N PRO A 136 -16.02 -7.07 2.75
CA PRO A 136 -15.63 -8.46 2.98
C PRO A 136 -16.24 -9.40 1.95
N LYS A 137 -15.49 -10.40 1.53
CA LYS A 137 -16.03 -11.52 0.75
C LYS A 137 -17.05 -12.28 1.58
N ASN A 138 -18.06 -12.83 0.93
CA ASN A 138 -18.96 -13.79 1.58
C ASN A 138 -18.18 -15.02 2.05
N ARG A 139 -18.57 -15.61 3.18
CA ARG A 139 -17.89 -16.79 3.76
C ARG A 139 -17.66 -17.92 2.74
N ALA A 140 -18.61 -18.14 1.85
CA ALA A 140 -18.51 -19.19 0.81
C ALA A 140 -17.42 -18.87 -0.26
N GLN A 141 -16.92 -17.64 -0.34
CA GLN A 141 -15.87 -17.21 -1.26
C GLN A 141 -14.49 -17.18 -0.60
N LEU A 142 -14.46 -17.33 0.74
CA LEU A 142 -13.21 -17.32 1.51
C LEU A 142 -12.57 -18.71 1.49
N SER A 143 -11.25 -18.72 1.40
CA SER A 143 -10.42 -19.92 1.38
C SER A 143 -9.88 -20.19 2.80
N PHE A 144 -9.93 -21.45 3.22
CA PHE A 144 -9.23 -21.89 4.43
C PHE A 144 -7.85 -22.42 4.06
N TRP A 145 -6.90 -22.31 4.97
CA TRP A 145 -5.52 -22.75 4.72
C TRP A 145 -5.45 -24.25 4.48
N SER A 146 -4.78 -24.66 3.40
CA SER A 146 -4.76 -26.05 2.91
C SER A 146 -3.38 -26.71 2.97
N GLY A 147 -2.32 -25.94 3.03
CA GLY A 147 -0.95 -26.40 2.89
C GLY A 147 -0.42 -26.40 1.45
N ASP A 148 -1.20 -25.92 0.49
CA ASP A 148 -0.76 -25.79 -0.92
C ASP A 148 0.44 -24.86 -1.08
N ILE A 149 0.67 -23.98 -0.11
CA ILE A 149 1.84 -23.10 -0.07
C ILE A 149 3.18 -23.86 -0.18
N PHE A 150 3.25 -25.10 0.31
CA PHE A 150 4.48 -25.89 0.29
C PHE A 150 4.93 -26.32 -1.10
N ARG A 151 4.09 -26.18 -2.13
CA ARG A 151 4.49 -26.42 -3.53
C ARG A 151 5.12 -25.20 -4.21
N VAL A 152 5.10 -24.04 -3.57
CA VAL A 152 5.76 -22.83 -4.07
C VAL A 152 7.26 -22.95 -3.81
N GLN A 153 8.06 -22.98 -4.88
CA GLN A 153 9.50 -23.26 -4.82
C GLN A 153 10.39 -22.02 -4.99
N VAL A 154 9.76 -20.84 -5.13
CA VAL A 154 10.50 -19.58 -5.29
C VAL A 154 10.63 -18.84 -3.95
N PRO A 155 11.64 -17.98 -3.77
CA PRO A 155 11.76 -17.16 -2.58
C PRO A 155 10.51 -16.30 -2.37
N ILE A 156 9.96 -16.34 -1.15
CA ILE A 156 8.88 -15.46 -0.70
C ILE A 156 9.48 -14.48 0.31
N ILE A 157 9.35 -13.19 0.02
CA ILE A 157 9.95 -12.10 0.79
C ILE A 157 8.84 -11.22 1.36
N ALA A 158 8.71 -11.15 2.69
CA ALA A 158 7.79 -10.23 3.33
C ALA A 158 8.42 -8.83 3.46
N VAL A 159 7.70 -7.80 3.04
CA VAL A 159 8.12 -6.39 3.21
C VAL A 159 7.34 -5.82 4.39
N LEU A 160 7.90 -5.95 5.58
CA LEU A 160 7.27 -5.57 6.85
C LEU A 160 7.82 -4.24 7.38
N GLY A 161 7.17 -3.70 8.39
CA GLY A 161 7.62 -2.48 9.07
C GLY A 161 7.44 -2.60 10.57
N MET A 162 8.19 -1.79 11.29
CA MET A 162 8.10 -1.71 12.76
C MET A 162 6.90 -0.89 13.23
N ASP A 163 6.18 -0.25 12.28
CA ASP A 163 4.96 0.51 12.55
C ASP A 163 4.11 0.68 11.27
N CYS A 164 2.92 1.28 11.41
CA CYS A 164 2.07 1.71 10.30
C CYS A 164 2.71 2.83 9.47
N ALA A 165 2.22 3.03 8.23
CA ALA A 165 2.59 4.12 7.34
C ALA A 165 4.11 4.33 7.11
N MET A 166 4.92 3.26 7.19
CA MET A 166 6.38 3.29 6.97
C MET A 166 6.82 3.04 5.51
N GLY A 167 5.88 3.00 4.56
CA GLY A 167 6.24 2.83 3.15
C GLY A 167 6.41 1.37 2.68
N LYS A 168 5.91 0.37 3.42
CA LYS A 168 5.99 -1.06 3.07
C LYS A 168 5.60 -1.35 1.63
N ARG A 169 4.41 -0.92 1.22
CA ARG A 169 3.92 -1.07 -0.16
C ARG A 169 4.81 -0.36 -1.18
N THR A 170 5.20 0.88 -0.90
CA THR A 170 6.07 1.66 -1.80
C THR A 170 7.38 0.94 -2.03
N THR A 171 8.03 0.47 -0.97
CA THR A 171 9.29 -0.29 -1.04
C THR A 171 9.11 -1.61 -1.80
N ALA A 172 8.04 -2.37 -1.53
CA ALA A 172 7.74 -3.61 -2.27
C ALA A 172 7.56 -3.35 -3.77
N ARG A 173 6.82 -2.29 -4.15
CA ARG A 173 6.66 -1.88 -5.56
C ARG A 173 7.98 -1.47 -6.19
N MET A 174 8.81 -0.69 -5.49
CA MET A 174 10.13 -0.30 -6.00
C MET A 174 11.03 -1.51 -6.22
N ILE A 175 11.06 -2.47 -5.28
CA ILE A 175 11.81 -3.72 -5.45
C ILE A 175 11.28 -4.50 -6.66
N ARG A 176 9.95 -4.63 -6.83
CA ARG A 176 9.34 -5.29 -7.98
C ARG A 176 9.76 -4.63 -9.31
N GLN A 177 9.65 -3.30 -9.37
CA GLN A 177 9.98 -2.54 -10.59
C GLN A 177 11.47 -2.61 -10.93
N ALA A 178 12.34 -2.43 -9.94
CA ALA A 178 13.79 -2.54 -10.14
C ALA A 178 14.21 -3.99 -10.49
N SER A 179 13.53 -5.00 -9.93
CA SER A 179 13.73 -6.42 -10.30
C SER A 179 13.43 -6.65 -11.77
N ALA A 180 12.32 -6.13 -12.28
CA ALA A 180 11.98 -6.25 -13.70
C ALA A 180 13.05 -5.63 -14.62
N GLN A 181 13.61 -4.46 -14.22
CA GLN A 181 14.72 -3.82 -14.95
C GLN A 181 16.02 -4.66 -14.89
N ALA A 182 16.20 -5.43 -13.82
CA ALA A 182 17.34 -6.33 -13.65
C ALA A 182 17.13 -7.73 -14.27
N GLY A 183 16.01 -7.95 -14.99
CA GLY A 183 15.66 -9.21 -15.62
C GLY A 183 15.15 -10.28 -14.67
N ILE A 184 14.71 -9.89 -13.45
CA ILE A 184 14.13 -10.78 -12.45
C ILE A 184 12.61 -10.60 -12.47
N LYS A 185 11.87 -11.68 -12.69
CA LYS A 185 10.41 -11.68 -12.66
C LYS A 185 9.90 -11.71 -11.23
N ALA A 186 9.77 -10.54 -10.63
CA ALA A 186 9.22 -10.38 -9.29
C ALA A 186 7.73 -10.05 -9.33
N GLU A 187 6.92 -10.81 -8.61
CA GLU A 187 5.51 -10.51 -8.41
C GLU A 187 5.24 -10.01 -7.00
N MET A 188 4.15 -9.24 -6.84
CA MET A 188 3.78 -8.67 -5.54
C MET A 188 2.35 -9.05 -5.19
N ILE A 189 2.19 -9.66 -4.01
CA ILE A 189 0.89 -9.90 -3.38
C ILE A 189 0.51 -8.65 -2.60
N TYR A 190 -0.57 -7.98 -3.03
CA TYR A 190 -1.12 -6.86 -2.27
C TYR A 190 -1.99 -7.37 -1.11
N THR A 191 -2.01 -6.62 -0.02
CA THR A 191 -2.81 -6.95 1.16
C THR A 191 -3.70 -5.79 1.63
N GLY A 192 -3.66 -4.68 0.90
CA GLY A 192 -4.45 -3.48 1.20
C GLY A 192 -5.09 -2.87 -0.05
N GLN A 193 -6.09 -2.00 0.17
CA GLN A 193 -6.86 -1.36 -0.89
C GLN A 193 -5.99 -0.57 -1.87
N THR A 194 -4.90 0.04 -1.42
CA THR A 194 -4.06 0.83 -2.32
C THR A 194 -3.23 -0.07 -3.25
N GLY A 195 -2.83 -1.26 -2.81
CA GLY A 195 -2.19 -2.23 -3.69
C GLY A 195 -3.10 -2.67 -4.83
N TRP A 196 -4.39 -2.91 -4.54
CA TRP A 196 -5.40 -3.17 -5.56
C TRP A 196 -5.57 -1.96 -6.51
N LEU A 197 -5.71 -0.76 -5.97
CA LEU A 197 -5.83 0.49 -6.74
C LEU A 197 -4.62 0.74 -7.65
N GLN A 198 -3.44 0.34 -7.22
CA GLN A 198 -2.21 0.47 -8.01
C GLN A 198 -2.03 -0.62 -9.07
N GLY A 199 -3.02 -1.49 -9.29
CA GLY A 199 -2.99 -2.50 -10.36
C GLY A 199 -2.57 -3.89 -9.92
N GLY A 200 -2.41 -4.14 -8.61
CA GLY A 200 -2.14 -5.47 -8.10
C GLY A 200 -3.14 -6.50 -8.66
N GLN A 201 -2.62 -7.59 -9.22
CA GLN A 201 -3.44 -8.66 -9.81
C GLN A 201 -3.73 -9.74 -8.77
N HIS A 202 -2.76 -10.10 -7.95
CA HIS A 202 -2.86 -11.12 -6.92
C HIS A 202 -2.81 -10.49 -5.54
N GLY A 203 -3.73 -10.90 -4.66
CA GLY A 203 -3.80 -10.39 -3.31
C GLY A 203 -5.20 -10.47 -2.70
N PHE A 204 -5.35 -9.88 -1.55
CA PHE A 204 -6.61 -9.78 -0.82
C PHE A 204 -6.57 -8.56 0.11
N ILE A 205 -7.69 -8.24 0.74
CA ILE A 205 -7.74 -7.14 1.70
C ILE A 205 -7.67 -7.73 3.11
N PHE A 206 -6.50 -7.62 3.72
CA PHE A 206 -6.15 -8.26 4.99
C PHE A 206 -7.08 -7.79 6.12
N ASP A 207 -7.23 -6.47 6.28
CA ASP A 207 -7.97 -5.84 7.38
C ASP A 207 -9.51 -5.94 7.26
N SER A 208 -10.02 -6.53 6.18
CA SER A 208 -11.44 -6.84 6.01
C SER A 208 -11.70 -8.33 5.79
N THR A 209 -10.69 -9.15 5.99
CA THR A 209 -10.84 -10.62 5.94
C THR A 209 -11.13 -11.16 7.34
N LEU A 210 -12.11 -12.07 7.45
CA LEU A 210 -12.38 -12.76 8.70
C LEU A 210 -11.13 -13.50 9.19
N ASN A 211 -10.81 -13.37 10.48
CA ASN A 211 -9.56 -13.85 11.06
C ASN A 211 -9.23 -15.32 10.72
N ASP A 212 -10.20 -16.21 10.81
CA ASP A 212 -10.02 -17.64 10.51
C ASP A 212 -9.61 -17.93 9.06
N PHE A 213 -9.82 -16.98 8.17
CA PHE A 213 -9.55 -17.12 6.73
C PHE A 213 -8.35 -16.32 6.24
N VAL A 214 -7.75 -15.49 7.08
CA VAL A 214 -6.58 -14.68 6.69
C VAL A 214 -5.46 -15.55 6.15
N SER A 215 -5.12 -16.63 6.84
CA SER A 215 -4.08 -17.60 6.42
C SER A 215 -4.41 -18.26 5.08
N GLY A 216 -5.66 -18.63 4.86
CA GLY A 216 -6.10 -19.25 3.62
C GLY A 216 -6.17 -18.30 2.43
N GLU A 217 -6.61 -17.06 2.64
CA GLU A 217 -6.62 -16.01 1.60
C GLU A 217 -5.19 -15.61 1.21
N LEU A 218 -4.27 -15.54 2.17
CA LEU A 218 -2.84 -15.32 1.91
C LEU A 218 -2.23 -16.45 1.10
N GLU A 219 -2.43 -17.70 1.52
CA GLU A 219 -1.98 -18.89 0.79
C GLU A 219 -2.51 -18.89 -0.63
N LYS A 220 -3.83 -18.71 -0.80
CA LYS A 220 -4.48 -18.69 -2.10
C LYS A 220 -3.89 -17.62 -3.02
N ALA A 221 -3.67 -16.40 -2.50
CA ALA A 221 -3.10 -15.31 -3.30
C ALA A 221 -1.68 -15.65 -3.78
N ILE A 222 -0.84 -16.22 -2.92
CA ILE A 222 0.54 -16.62 -3.25
C ILE A 222 0.53 -17.75 -4.26
N VAL A 223 -0.24 -18.80 -4.01
CA VAL A 223 -0.31 -20.00 -4.84
C VAL A 223 -0.89 -19.68 -6.22
N THR A 224 -1.96 -18.88 -6.29
CA THR A 224 -2.53 -18.43 -7.57
C THR A 224 -1.51 -17.61 -8.37
N CYS A 225 -0.82 -16.68 -7.71
CA CYS A 225 0.25 -15.89 -8.34
C CYS A 225 1.35 -16.78 -8.89
N TYR A 226 1.83 -17.76 -8.11
CA TYR A 226 2.85 -18.70 -8.52
C TYR A 226 2.43 -19.50 -9.74
N ASP A 227 1.20 -20.03 -9.75
CA ASP A 227 0.68 -20.85 -10.85
C ASP A 227 0.49 -20.05 -12.15
N GLU A 228 -0.07 -18.85 -12.04
CA GLU A 228 -0.43 -18.04 -13.21
C GLU A 228 0.76 -17.32 -13.81
N THR A 229 1.73 -16.91 -12.98
CA THR A 229 2.81 -16.05 -13.45
C THR A 229 4.17 -16.75 -13.54
N GLN A 230 4.39 -17.84 -12.79
CA GLN A 230 5.69 -18.51 -12.70
C GLN A 230 6.82 -17.49 -12.43
N PRO A 231 6.80 -16.79 -11.28
CA PRO A 231 7.76 -15.74 -10.97
C PRO A 231 9.09 -16.34 -10.48
N ASP A 232 10.16 -15.54 -10.51
CA ASP A 232 11.44 -15.89 -9.89
C ASP A 232 11.40 -15.64 -8.37
N LEU A 233 10.61 -14.65 -7.91
CA LEU A 233 10.37 -14.38 -6.49
C LEU A 233 9.00 -13.72 -6.27
N ILE A 234 8.47 -13.83 -5.04
CA ILE A 234 7.21 -13.22 -4.62
C ILE A 234 7.48 -12.26 -3.46
N LEU A 235 6.97 -11.03 -3.58
CA LEU A 235 6.99 -10.01 -2.54
C LEU A 235 5.63 -9.95 -1.87
N LEU A 236 5.57 -9.98 -0.54
CA LEU A 236 4.32 -9.79 0.22
C LEU A 236 4.27 -8.37 0.78
N GLU A 237 3.20 -7.64 0.45
CA GLU A 237 2.93 -6.33 1.07
C GLU A 237 2.57 -6.54 2.55
N GLY A 238 3.38 -6.03 3.47
CA GLY A 238 3.10 -6.09 4.90
C GLY A 238 2.00 -5.13 5.34
N GLN A 239 1.29 -5.50 6.39
CA GLN A 239 0.30 -4.69 7.08
C GLN A 239 0.81 -4.33 8.48
N SER A 240 0.33 -3.22 9.06
CA SER A 240 0.65 -2.78 10.43
C SER A 240 2.09 -3.11 10.86
N ALA A 241 2.28 -3.76 12.01
CA ALA A 241 3.56 -4.28 12.49
C ALA A 241 3.34 -5.43 13.47
N LEU A 242 4.35 -6.27 13.68
CA LEU A 242 4.27 -7.40 14.60
C LEU A 242 3.90 -7.01 16.03
N ARG A 243 4.33 -5.83 16.48
CA ARG A 243 4.20 -5.36 17.87
C ARG A 243 3.42 -4.04 17.99
N ASN A 244 2.80 -3.53 16.91
CA ASN A 244 1.95 -2.35 17.02
C ASN A 244 0.68 -2.70 17.80
N PRO A 245 0.36 -2.02 18.92
CA PRO A 245 -0.76 -2.37 19.77
C PRO A 245 -2.14 -2.15 19.13
N SER A 246 -2.25 -1.28 18.12
CA SER A 246 -3.52 -1.02 17.43
C SER A 246 -3.92 -2.13 16.46
N GLY A 247 -2.98 -2.97 16.03
CA GLY A 247 -3.24 -4.07 15.10
C GLY A 247 -1.99 -4.92 14.88
N PRO A 248 -1.60 -5.76 15.87
CA PRO A 248 -0.45 -6.66 15.70
C PRO A 248 -0.72 -7.62 14.54
N CYS A 249 0.21 -7.65 13.59
CA CYS A 249 0.06 -8.38 12.34
C CYS A 249 1.45 -8.69 11.74
N GLY A 250 1.57 -9.81 11.05
CA GLY A 250 2.81 -10.16 10.33
C GLY A 250 3.27 -11.59 10.53
N SER A 251 2.90 -12.26 11.63
CA SER A 251 3.22 -13.66 11.87
C SER A 251 2.67 -14.59 10.79
N GLU A 252 1.51 -14.24 10.22
CA GLU A 252 0.83 -14.97 9.15
C GLU A 252 1.68 -15.07 7.89
N PHE A 253 2.45 -14.02 7.58
CA PHE A 253 3.35 -14.02 6.42
C PHE A 253 4.44 -15.08 6.55
N PHE A 254 4.95 -15.29 7.75
CA PHE A 254 6.01 -16.26 8.02
C PHE A 254 5.51 -17.68 8.14
N ILE A 255 4.43 -17.86 8.92
CA ILE A 255 3.91 -19.18 9.28
C ILE A 255 3.06 -19.73 8.15
N SER A 256 2.04 -18.98 7.73
CA SER A 256 1.05 -19.43 6.73
C SER A 256 1.51 -19.16 5.29
N GLY A 257 2.13 -18.00 5.05
CA GLY A 257 2.65 -17.57 3.74
C GLY A 257 4.08 -18.02 3.44
N GLN A 258 4.75 -18.71 4.38
CA GLN A 258 6.11 -19.26 4.24
C GLN A 258 7.16 -18.25 3.76
N ALA A 259 7.02 -16.96 4.13
CA ALA A 259 8.02 -15.95 3.83
C ALA A 259 9.29 -16.17 4.67
N LYS A 260 10.28 -16.82 4.06
CA LYS A 260 11.56 -17.14 4.71
C LYS A 260 12.51 -15.94 4.77
N TYR A 261 12.20 -14.87 4.05
CA TYR A 261 13.01 -13.66 3.97
C TYR A 261 12.16 -12.42 4.25
N THR A 262 12.78 -11.40 4.84
CA THR A 262 12.11 -10.14 5.20
C THR A 262 12.94 -8.94 4.80
N VAL A 263 12.31 -7.94 4.19
CA VAL A 263 12.79 -6.55 4.15
C VAL A 263 12.06 -5.80 5.25
N LEU A 264 12.81 -5.31 6.25
CA LEU A 264 12.23 -4.67 7.42
C LEU A 264 12.35 -3.15 7.33
N LEU A 265 11.22 -2.44 7.41
CA LEU A 265 11.18 -0.98 7.41
C LEU A 265 11.16 -0.43 8.84
N CYS A 266 11.94 0.63 9.05
CA CYS A 266 11.90 1.41 10.29
C CYS A 266 12.00 2.91 9.98
N ALA A 267 11.55 3.75 10.92
CA ALA A 267 11.63 5.21 10.83
C ALA A 267 12.56 5.71 11.95
N PRO A 268 13.78 6.18 11.64
CA PRO A 268 14.80 6.52 12.65
C PRO A 268 14.36 7.59 13.66
N LYS A 269 13.49 8.52 13.23
CA LYS A 269 12.99 9.62 14.08
C LYS A 269 11.67 9.30 14.77
N ARG A 270 11.02 8.18 14.45
CA ARG A 270 9.76 7.78 15.07
C ARG A 270 10.03 6.98 16.34
N LYS A 271 9.70 7.55 17.48
CA LYS A 271 9.91 6.94 18.79
C LYS A 271 8.74 6.08 19.24
N TYR A 272 7.52 6.54 18.99
CA TYR A 272 6.29 5.92 19.45
C TYR A 272 5.47 5.36 18.29
N TYR A 273 4.68 4.33 18.54
CA TYR A 273 3.77 3.77 17.56
C TYR A 273 2.79 4.85 17.06
N GLU A 274 2.72 5.02 15.73
CA GLU A 274 1.91 6.03 15.03
C GLU A 274 2.10 7.47 15.54
N ASN A 275 3.27 7.76 16.14
CA ASN A 275 3.62 9.02 16.82
C ASN A 275 2.78 9.32 18.08
N GLU A 276 2.09 8.31 18.65
CA GLU A 276 1.25 8.42 19.85
C GLU A 276 1.99 7.92 21.09
N GLU A 277 2.44 8.83 21.96
CA GLU A 277 3.24 8.48 23.15
C GLU A 277 2.54 7.44 24.05
N HIS A 278 1.22 7.53 24.17
CA HIS A 278 0.44 6.62 25.01
C HIS A 278 0.30 5.20 24.45
N TRP A 279 0.74 4.95 23.20
CA TRP A 279 0.78 3.60 22.60
C TRP A 279 2.09 2.88 22.87
N GLY A 280 3.07 3.57 23.48
CA GLY A 280 4.36 3.01 23.85
C GLY A 280 5.44 3.18 22.78
N GLU A 281 6.66 2.87 23.18
CA GLU A 281 7.85 3.04 22.33
C GLU A 281 8.00 1.89 21.34
N ILE A 282 8.42 2.23 20.12
CA ILE A 282 8.83 1.24 19.12
C ILE A 282 10.13 0.60 19.60
N PRO A 283 10.22 -0.74 19.65
CA PRO A 283 11.42 -1.43 20.08
C PRO A 283 12.64 -1.17 19.17
N SER A 284 13.83 -1.57 19.61
CA SER A 284 15.02 -1.46 18.75
C SER A 284 14.93 -2.36 17.53
N ILE A 285 15.64 -1.99 16.46
CA ILE A 285 15.69 -2.76 15.22
C ILE A 285 16.25 -4.17 15.46
N GLU A 286 17.24 -4.31 16.36
CA GLU A 286 17.84 -5.60 16.70
C GLU A 286 16.82 -6.53 17.36
N SER A 287 15.99 -5.98 18.27
CA SER A 287 14.91 -6.74 18.93
C SER A 287 13.85 -7.21 17.94
N GLU A 288 13.55 -6.41 16.88
CA GLU A 288 12.61 -6.81 15.84
C GLU A 288 13.22 -7.89 14.94
N ILE A 289 14.48 -7.74 14.53
CA ILE A 289 15.23 -8.75 13.76
C ILE A 289 15.26 -10.09 14.50
N GLU A 290 15.52 -10.07 15.82
CA GLU A 290 15.51 -11.27 16.65
C GLU A 290 14.14 -11.93 16.69
N LEU A 291 13.06 -11.15 16.86
CA LEU A 291 11.69 -11.64 16.84
C LEU A 291 11.34 -12.31 15.51
N ILE A 292 11.65 -11.65 14.38
CA ILE A 292 11.43 -12.17 13.04
C ILE A 292 12.18 -13.48 12.84
N SER A 293 13.43 -13.56 13.32
CA SER A 293 14.23 -14.79 13.25
C SER A 293 13.58 -15.95 14.02
N LYS A 294 13.03 -15.69 15.19
CA LYS A 294 12.31 -16.71 16.00
C LYS A 294 11.02 -17.16 15.33
N LEU A 295 10.39 -16.32 14.50
CA LEU A 295 9.23 -16.68 13.67
C LEU A 295 9.61 -17.43 12.38
N GLY A 296 10.90 -17.69 12.15
CA GLY A 296 11.40 -18.51 11.05
C GLY A 296 11.69 -17.75 9.75
N SER A 297 11.85 -16.42 9.81
CA SER A 297 12.23 -15.59 8.67
C SER A 297 13.55 -14.86 8.93
N GLN A 298 14.33 -14.67 7.89
CA GLN A 298 15.61 -13.93 7.94
C GLN A 298 15.42 -12.51 7.41
N VAL A 299 15.78 -11.48 8.19
CA VAL A 299 15.86 -10.12 7.67
C VAL A 299 17.07 -10.01 6.76
N ILE A 300 16.81 -9.72 5.47
CA ILE A 300 17.84 -9.65 4.41
C ILE A 300 18.23 -8.23 4.05
N ALA A 301 17.40 -7.26 4.39
CA ALA A 301 17.68 -5.83 4.24
C ALA A 301 16.82 -5.03 5.22
N VAL A 302 17.31 -3.85 5.60
CA VAL A 302 16.53 -2.83 6.30
C VAL A 302 16.24 -1.69 5.32
N ALA A 303 15.04 -1.13 5.32
CA ALA A 303 14.72 0.07 4.55
C ALA A 303 14.30 1.20 5.50
N LEU A 304 14.88 2.38 5.34
CA LEU A 304 14.58 3.51 6.20
C LEU A 304 13.44 4.35 5.62
N HIS A 305 12.46 4.61 6.46
CA HIS A 305 11.46 5.64 6.21
C HIS A 305 11.96 6.96 6.79
N THR A 306 12.33 7.88 5.90
CA THR A 306 13.06 9.11 6.22
C THR A 306 12.15 10.28 6.58
N GLU A 307 10.98 9.98 7.14
CA GLU A 307 10.03 10.95 7.66
C GLU A 307 10.73 11.96 8.58
N ALA A 308 10.51 13.25 8.32
CA ALA A 308 11.10 14.36 9.06
C ALA A 308 12.65 14.40 9.07
N CYS A 309 13.32 13.68 8.18
CA CYS A 309 14.78 13.74 8.01
C CYS A 309 15.16 14.72 6.90
N SER A 310 16.24 15.46 7.09
CA SER A 310 16.97 16.04 5.96
C SER A 310 17.68 14.92 5.17
N ARG A 311 18.12 15.26 3.95
CA ARG A 311 18.85 14.27 3.14
C ARG A 311 20.16 13.84 3.83
N GLU A 312 20.88 14.78 4.46
CA GLU A 312 22.11 14.47 5.21
C GLU A 312 21.82 13.55 6.41
N GLU A 313 20.74 13.82 7.14
CA GLU A 313 20.30 12.95 8.26
C GLU A 313 19.96 11.55 7.78
N ALA A 314 19.26 11.42 6.65
CA ALA A 314 18.91 10.11 6.07
C ALA A 314 20.17 9.27 5.80
N PHE A 315 21.21 9.85 5.16
CA PHE A 315 22.48 9.16 4.92
C PHE A 315 23.25 8.87 6.20
N ALA A 316 23.22 9.76 7.20
CA ALA A 316 23.83 9.51 8.50
C ALA A 316 23.17 8.33 9.23
N TYR A 317 21.83 8.26 9.19
CA TYR A 317 21.09 7.12 9.73
C TYR A 317 21.39 5.84 8.96
N GLN A 318 21.42 5.87 7.63
CA GLN A 318 21.76 4.70 6.81
C GLN A 318 23.10 4.10 7.26
N LYS A 319 24.13 4.93 7.37
CA LYS A 319 25.46 4.49 7.84
C LYS A 319 25.41 3.90 9.26
N SER A 320 24.74 4.59 10.17
CA SER A 320 24.59 4.13 11.56
C SER A 320 23.89 2.78 11.66
N TYR A 321 22.79 2.59 10.91
CA TYR A 321 22.08 1.31 10.88
C TYR A 321 22.91 0.22 10.19
N GLN A 322 23.59 0.54 9.09
CA GLN A 322 24.48 -0.40 8.38
C GLN A 322 25.58 -0.95 9.31
N ASP A 323 26.15 -0.08 10.15
CA ASP A 323 27.16 -0.47 11.13
C ASP A 323 26.60 -1.38 12.25
N ARG A 324 25.33 -1.25 12.58
CA ARG A 324 24.64 -2.03 13.62
C ARG A 324 24.15 -3.38 13.10
N VAL A 325 23.42 -3.39 11.98
CA VAL A 325 22.72 -4.61 11.52
C VAL A 325 23.54 -5.49 10.60
N LYS A 326 24.61 -4.97 9.97
CA LYS A 326 25.53 -5.70 9.07
C LYS A 326 24.87 -6.35 7.85
N ILE A 327 23.68 -5.86 7.45
CA ILE A 327 22.95 -6.23 6.23
C ILE A 327 22.65 -4.94 5.44
N PRO A 328 22.30 -5.00 4.13
CA PRO A 328 22.00 -3.80 3.35
C PRO A 328 20.97 -2.90 4.02
N VAL A 329 21.24 -1.60 4.04
CA VAL A 329 20.32 -0.56 4.51
C VAL A 329 19.96 0.33 3.35
N LEU A 330 18.69 0.37 2.98
CA LEU A 330 18.14 1.04 1.81
C LEU A 330 17.56 2.41 2.20
N LEU A 331 17.66 3.35 1.29
CA LEU A 331 16.94 4.63 1.30
C LEU A 331 16.02 4.69 0.07
N PRO A 332 14.85 4.02 0.09
CA PRO A 332 14.06 3.81 -1.12
C PRO A 332 13.71 5.07 -1.89
N LEU A 333 13.41 6.18 -1.20
CA LEU A 333 13.01 7.44 -1.83
C LEU A 333 14.20 8.31 -2.25
N GLU A 334 15.36 8.19 -1.61
CA GLU A 334 16.55 9.01 -1.84
C GLU A 334 17.55 8.39 -2.82
N GLU A 335 17.72 7.05 -2.78
CA GLU A 335 18.73 6.31 -3.56
C GLU A 335 18.17 5.12 -4.33
N GLY A 336 16.90 4.74 -4.07
CA GLY A 336 16.33 3.52 -4.66
C GLY A 336 16.56 2.28 -3.80
N VAL A 337 16.39 1.13 -4.44
CA VAL A 337 16.44 -0.18 -3.77
C VAL A 337 17.56 -1.09 -4.30
N GLU A 338 18.39 -0.60 -5.20
CA GLU A 338 19.44 -1.36 -5.88
C GLU A 338 20.42 -2.07 -4.95
N PRO A 339 20.77 -1.55 -3.76
CA PRO A 339 21.67 -2.25 -2.83
C PRO A 339 21.17 -3.63 -2.34
N ILE A 340 19.88 -3.98 -2.56
CA ILE A 340 19.36 -5.32 -2.21
C ILE A 340 19.74 -6.39 -3.24
N PHE A 341 20.06 -6.02 -4.51
CA PHE A 341 20.22 -6.99 -5.60
C PHE A 341 21.31 -8.05 -5.41
N PRO A 342 22.47 -7.78 -4.80
CA PRO A 342 23.43 -8.84 -4.48
C PRO A 342 22.80 -9.95 -3.64
N VAL A 343 21.96 -9.59 -2.66
CA VAL A 343 21.26 -10.56 -1.82
C VAL A 343 20.18 -11.29 -2.60
N LEU A 344 19.34 -10.59 -3.38
CA LEU A 344 18.30 -11.23 -4.18
C LEU A 344 18.91 -12.25 -5.17
N ARG A 345 20.00 -11.89 -5.86
CA ARG A 345 20.68 -12.82 -6.78
C ARG A 345 21.27 -14.05 -6.06
N ALA A 346 21.77 -13.88 -4.85
CA ALA A 346 22.23 -15.01 -4.06
C ALA A 346 21.08 -15.96 -3.70
N LEU A 347 19.90 -15.42 -3.36
CA LEU A 347 18.71 -16.22 -3.07
C LEU A 347 18.16 -16.97 -4.30
N LEU A 348 18.26 -16.38 -5.49
CA LEU A 348 17.79 -17.00 -6.74
C LEU A 348 18.75 -18.10 -7.25
N ASN A 349 19.98 -18.12 -6.78
CA ASN A 349 20.99 -19.12 -7.17
C ASN A 349 21.18 -20.22 -6.11
N ALA A 350 20.46 -20.16 -4.99
CA ALA A 350 20.55 -21.15 -3.90
C ALA A 350 19.54 -22.28 -4.07
#